data_1367b3666e02cc91a66e848abf1442bc
#
_entry.id   1367b3666e02cc91a66e848abf1442bc
#
_cell.length_a   1.000
_cell.length_b   1.000
_cell.length_c   1.000
_cell.angle_alpha   90.00
_cell.angle_beta   90.00
_cell.angle_gamma   90.00
#
_symmetry.space_group_name_H-M   'P 1'
#
loop_
_entity.id
_entity.type
_entity.pdbx_description
1 polymer ?
#
loop_
_entity_poly.entity_id
_entity_poly.type
_entity_poly.pdbx_seq_one_letter_code
_entity_poly.pdbx_strand_id
1 'polypeptide(L)'
;IFDRHCVTCHDYGKKAGERLNLSGDRDSVFCTSYVDLWALGVITCVGGGPAEVQQAYSWGSHPSRLIQKVRSGHGKVASNAEVLDRLITWVDLNAPYYPEYASAYPQNLGGRSPLTMAEVDRLKVLTGVQISDKFSARQRAQLSFARPELSRILAGATNDAARAEALALIQEGARRLRDKPRADMDGFAACVRDQAREAVYQARWERELRAYAAIREGRRVYDEEQQTPEEATQ
;
A
#
# COMPACT_ATOMS: atom_id res chain seq x y z
N ILE A 1 9.95 8.15 -4.43
CA ILE A 1 10.94 7.75 -5.46
C ILE A 1 10.27 7.79 -6.82
N PHE A 2 9.22 7.03 -7.06
CA PHE A 2 8.58 6.92 -8.39
C PHE A 2 8.09 8.27 -8.92
N ASP A 3 7.39 9.07 -8.11
CA ASP A 3 6.90 10.39 -8.51
C ASP A 3 8.03 11.34 -8.90
N ARG A 4 9.20 11.21 -8.29
CA ARG A 4 10.36 12.05 -8.58
C ARG A 4 11.13 11.61 -9.83
N HIS A 5 11.24 10.31 -10.08
CA HIS A 5 12.21 9.77 -11.05
C HIS A 5 11.57 9.06 -12.25
N CYS A 6 10.29 8.64 -12.16
CA CYS A 6 9.70 7.74 -13.15
C CYS A 6 8.47 8.31 -13.87
N VAL A 7 7.65 9.13 -13.20
CA VAL A 7 6.36 9.62 -13.74
C VAL A 7 6.50 10.52 -14.95
N THR A 8 7.67 11.11 -15.20
CA THR A 8 7.89 11.87 -16.44
C THR A 8 7.56 11.04 -17.67
N CYS A 9 7.78 9.72 -17.64
CA CYS A 9 7.47 8.78 -18.71
C CYS A 9 6.35 7.80 -18.33
N HIS A 10 6.26 7.40 -17.05
CA HIS A 10 5.38 6.35 -16.54
C HIS A 10 4.16 6.92 -15.81
N ASP A 11 3.42 7.80 -16.47
CA ASP A 11 2.18 8.40 -15.94
C ASP A 11 1.00 8.17 -16.89
N TYR A 12 -0.21 8.50 -16.44
CA TYR A 12 -1.40 8.53 -17.29
C TYR A 12 -1.18 9.37 -18.56
N GLY A 13 -1.73 8.92 -19.68
CA GLY A 13 -1.57 9.58 -20.97
C GLY A 13 -0.16 9.50 -21.58
N LYS A 14 0.76 8.78 -20.97
CA LYS A 14 2.11 8.55 -21.51
C LYS A 14 2.23 7.12 -22.05
N LYS A 15 2.89 6.93 -23.20
CA LYS A 15 3.10 5.62 -23.84
C LYS A 15 3.73 4.57 -22.90
N ALA A 16 4.68 4.97 -22.05
CA ALA A 16 5.26 4.07 -21.06
C ALA A 16 4.28 3.81 -19.90
N GLY A 17 3.48 4.81 -19.51
CA GLY A 17 2.44 4.70 -18.48
C GLY A 17 1.29 3.77 -18.86
N GLU A 18 0.98 3.65 -20.16
CA GLU A 18 0.02 2.65 -20.67
C GLU A 18 0.50 1.22 -20.39
N ARG A 19 1.81 0.98 -20.39
CA ARG A 19 2.42 -0.33 -20.12
C ARG A 19 2.62 -0.55 -18.62
N LEU A 20 3.08 0.47 -17.90
CA LEU A 20 3.34 0.45 -16.47
C LEU A 20 3.16 1.87 -15.94
N ASN A 21 2.15 2.12 -15.13
CA ASN A 21 1.96 3.42 -14.50
C ASN A 21 2.63 3.42 -13.11
N LEU A 22 3.50 4.40 -12.88
CA LEU A 22 4.26 4.56 -11.64
C LEU A 22 3.86 5.82 -10.85
N SER A 23 2.67 6.39 -11.13
CA SER A 23 2.15 7.53 -10.36
C SER A 23 1.76 7.14 -8.94
N GLY A 24 1.88 8.07 -8.03
CA GLY A 24 1.41 7.95 -6.66
C GLY A 24 -0.09 8.16 -6.48
N ASP A 25 -0.88 8.23 -7.57
CA ASP A 25 -2.32 8.40 -7.51
C ASP A 25 -2.96 7.30 -6.66
N ARG A 26 -3.84 7.68 -5.75
CA ARG A 26 -4.55 6.73 -4.88
C ARG A 26 -5.60 5.98 -5.68
N ASP A 27 -5.51 4.66 -5.67
CA ASP A 27 -6.56 3.73 -6.10
C ASP A 27 -7.37 3.29 -4.87
N SER A 28 -8.27 2.35 -5.02
CA SER A 28 -9.21 1.91 -3.99
C SER A 28 -8.55 1.59 -2.66
N VAL A 29 -7.50 0.78 -2.66
CA VAL A 29 -6.81 0.33 -1.44
C VAL A 29 -5.37 0.82 -1.40
N PHE A 30 -4.68 0.87 -2.52
CA PHE A 30 -3.27 1.24 -2.63
C PHE A 30 -3.08 2.41 -3.59
N CYS A 31 -1.86 2.76 -3.97
CA CYS A 31 -1.61 3.68 -5.07
C CYS A 31 -1.40 2.94 -6.40
N THR A 32 -1.58 3.66 -7.50
CA THR A 32 -1.47 3.12 -8.86
C THR A 32 -0.15 2.41 -9.12
N SER A 33 0.97 3.02 -8.74
CA SER A 33 2.29 2.42 -8.94
C SER A 33 2.44 1.08 -8.22
N TYR A 34 1.97 1.01 -6.99
CA TYR A 34 2.04 -0.22 -6.20
C TYR A 34 1.21 -1.34 -6.82
N VAL A 35 -0.03 -1.05 -7.18
CA VAL A 35 -0.92 -2.04 -7.83
C VAL A 35 -0.34 -2.50 -9.17
N ASP A 36 0.12 -1.59 -10.02
CA ASP A 36 0.67 -1.93 -11.33
C ASP A 36 1.99 -2.74 -11.23
N LEU A 37 2.86 -2.45 -10.26
CA LEU A 37 4.08 -3.23 -10.02
C LEU A 37 3.79 -4.69 -9.69
N TRP A 38 2.79 -4.94 -8.85
CA TRP A 38 2.35 -6.28 -8.50
C TRP A 38 1.59 -6.96 -9.65
N ALA A 39 0.60 -6.28 -10.22
CA ALA A 39 -0.26 -6.83 -11.27
C ALA A 39 0.53 -7.28 -12.51
N LEU A 40 1.62 -6.59 -12.82
CA LEU A 40 2.47 -6.86 -13.98
C LEU A 40 3.71 -7.72 -13.64
N GLY A 41 3.84 -8.17 -12.39
CA GLY A 41 5.00 -8.94 -11.93
C GLY A 41 6.32 -8.21 -12.15
N VAL A 42 6.34 -6.90 -11.95
CA VAL A 42 7.55 -6.06 -12.10
C VAL A 42 8.45 -6.18 -10.88
N ILE A 43 7.85 -6.42 -9.72
CA ILE A 43 8.52 -6.84 -8.49
C ILE A 43 8.21 -8.31 -8.22
N THR A 44 9.18 -9.03 -7.66
CA THR A 44 9.05 -10.43 -7.28
C THR A 44 9.18 -10.53 -5.77
N CYS A 45 8.05 -10.64 -5.10
CA CYS A 45 7.98 -10.76 -3.65
C CYS A 45 7.39 -12.11 -3.25
N VAL A 46 7.65 -12.55 -2.03
CA VAL A 46 7.01 -13.75 -1.48
C VAL A 46 5.53 -13.44 -1.29
N GLY A 47 4.65 -14.29 -1.81
CA GLY A 47 3.21 -14.13 -1.68
C GLY A 47 2.72 -14.38 -0.23
N GLY A 48 1.46 -14.04 0.02
CA GLY A 48 0.78 -14.31 1.29
C GLY A 48 0.27 -15.76 1.43
N GLY A 49 0.74 -16.69 0.59
CA GLY A 49 0.39 -18.11 0.65
C GLY A 49 1.19 -18.88 1.69
N PRO A 50 1.01 -20.21 1.76
CA PRO A 50 1.81 -21.07 2.62
C PRO A 50 3.29 -20.86 2.38
N ALA A 51 4.09 -20.88 3.44
CA ALA A 51 5.53 -20.80 3.33
C ALA A 51 6.07 -22.04 2.61
N GLU A 52 6.65 -21.83 1.44
CA GLU A 52 7.33 -22.87 0.66
C GLU A 52 8.84 -22.64 0.71
N VAL A 53 9.60 -23.71 0.56
CA VAL A 53 11.06 -23.59 0.41
C VAL A 53 11.34 -22.90 -0.92
N GLN A 54 11.91 -21.69 -0.84
CA GLN A 54 12.27 -20.91 -2.00
C GLN A 54 13.67 -21.27 -2.50
N GLN A 55 13.84 -21.32 -3.82
CA GLN A 55 15.16 -21.43 -4.42
C GLN A 55 15.97 -20.17 -4.14
N ALA A 56 17.27 -20.29 -4.01
CA ALA A 56 18.17 -19.15 -3.88
C ALA A 56 17.95 -18.16 -5.05
N TYR A 57 17.88 -16.88 -4.74
CA TYR A 57 17.67 -15.78 -5.71
C TYR A 57 16.35 -15.82 -6.49
N SER A 58 15.38 -16.63 -6.11
CA SER A 58 14.08 -16.73 -6.80
C SER A 58 13.07 -15.64 -6.45
N TRP A 59 13.35 -14.86 -5.41
CA TRP A 59 12.50 -13.77 -4.92
C TRP A 59 13.33 -12.57 -4.45
N GLY A 60 12.66 -11.48 -4.12
CA GLY A 60 13.27 -10.24 -3.68
C GLY A 60 13.80 -9.38 -4.82
N SER A 61 14.76 -8.53 -4.52
CA SER A 61 15.35 -7.58 -5.46
C SER A 61 16.09 -8.25 -6.61
N HIS A 62 16.69 -9.42 -6.38
CA HIS A 62 17.52 -10.11 -7.36
C HIS A 62 16.78 -10.46 -8.65
N PRO A 63 15.61 -11.15 -8.65
CA PRO A 63 14.85 -11.46 -9.85
C PRO A 63 13.92 -10.33 -10.27
N SER A 64 13.71 -9.29 -9.45
CA SER A 64 12.76 -8.22 -9.73
C SER A 64 13.17 -7.38 -10.93
N ARG A 65 12.30 -7.36 -11.96
CA ARG A 65 12.53 -6.58 -13.19
C ARG A 65 12.72 -5.09 -12.94
N LEU A 66 12.06 -4.54 -11.91
CA LEU A 66 12.27 -3.17 -11.47
C LEU A 66 13.73 -2.91 -11.17
N ILE A 67 14.33 -3.72 -10.31
CA ILE A 67 15.72 -3.54 -9.86
C ILE A 67 16.69 -3.78 -11.00
N GLN A 68 16.46 -4.80 -11.82
CA GLN A 68 17.30 -5.07 -12.99
C GLN A 68 17.30 -3.89 -13.99
N LYS A 69 16.12 -3.29 -14.25
CA LYS A 69 15.99 -2.13 -15.15
C LYS A 69 16.64 -0.88 -14.58
N VAL A 70 16.47 -0.61 -13.30
CA VAL A 70 17.13 0.53 -12.65
C VAL A 70 18.64 0.36 -12.67
N ARG A 71 19.17 -0.83 -12.33
CA ARG A 71 20.61 -1.12 -12.39
C ARG A 71 21.22 -1.00 -13.78
N SER A 72 20.44 -1.30 -14.83
CA SER A 72 20.88 -1.11 -16.23
C SER A 72 20.88 0.34 -16.72
N GLY A 73 20.68 1.31 -15.83
CA GLY A 73 20.71 2.74 -16.14
C GLY A 73 19.38 3.33 -16.62
N HIS A 74 18.28 2.56 -16.58
CA HIS A 74 16.96 3.07 -16.94
C HIS A 74 16.54 4.20 -15.98
N GLY A 75 16.11 5.33 -16.52
CA GLY A 75 15.64 6.48 -15.73
C GLY A 75 16.74 7.24 -14.99
N LYS A 76 18.01 6.94 -15.22
CA LYS A 76 19.16 7.56 -14.54
C LYS A 76 19.17 7.41 -13.00
N VAL A 77 18.36 6.51 -12.48
CA VAL A 77 18.24 6.28 -11.02
C VAL A 77 19.46 5.55 -10.47
N ALA A 78 20.11 4.70 -11.28
CA ALA A 78 21.30 3.93 -10.88
C ALA A 78 22.47 4.79 -10.42
N SER A 79 22.53 6.06 -10.84
CA SER A 79 23.55 7.01 -10.38
C SER A 79 23.33 7.52 -8.95
N ASN A 80 22.15 7.28 -8.37
CA ASN A 80 21.84 7.62 -7.00
C ASN A 80 21.80 6.34 -6.14
N ALA A 81 22.94 6.05 -5.49
CA ALA A 81 23.10 4.82 -4.70
C ALA A 81 22.06 4.69 -3.57
N GLU A 82 21.69 5.79 -2.91
CA GLU A 82 20.67 5.78 -1.84
C GLU A 82 19.29 5.36 -2.38
N VAL A 83 18.88 5.92 -3.52
CA VAL A 83 17.59 5.58 -4.13
C VAL A 83 17.55 4.12 -4.55
N LEU A 84 18.64 3.61 -5.12
CA LEU A 84 18.75 2.21 -5.51
C LEU A 84 18.70 1.29 -4.28
N ASP A 85 19.43 1.61 -3.23
CA ASP A 85 19.46 0.85 -1.98
C ASP A 85 18.07 0.80 -1.32
N ARG A 86 17.37 1.92 -1.26
CA ARG A 86 15.99 1.98 -0.74
C ARG A 86 15.01 1.13 -1.55
N LEU A 87 15.13 1.09 -2.88
CA LEU A 87 14.30 0.23 -3.73
C LEU A 87 14.61 -1.26 -3.50
N ILE A 88 15.88 -1.62 -3.40
CA ILE A 88 16.33 -2.99 -3.10
C ILE A 88 15.77 -3.43 -1.75
N THR A 89 16.05 -2.65 -0.70
CA THR A 89 15.60 -2.94 0.67
C THR A 89 14.07 -3.06 0.74
N TRP A 90 13.33 -2.15 0.09
CA TRP A 90 11.87 -2.21 0.06
C TRP A 90 11.34 -3.50 -0.56
N VAL A 91 11.92 -3.94 -1.70
CA VAL A 91 11.51 -5.19 -2.36
C VAL A 91 11.90 -6.40 -1.51
N ASP A 92 13.09 -6.40 -0.90
CA ASP A 92 13.59 -7.50 -0.06
C ASP A 92 12.80 -7.62 1.27
N LEU A 93 12.23 -6.53 1.76
CA LEU A 93 11.26 -6.51 2.87
C LEU A 93 9.84 -6.93 2.43
N ASN A 94 9.67 -7.52 1.26
CA ASN A 94 8.40 -7.96 0.69
C ASN A 94 7.46 -6.79 0.31
N ALA A 95 8.04 -5.67 -0.07
CA ALA A 95 7.37 -4.46 -0.56
C ALA A 95 6.19 -4.01 0.33
N PRO A 96 6.39 -3.70 1.62
CA PRO A 96 5.32 -3.20 2.48
C PRO A 96 4.79 -1.86 1.94
N TYR A 97 3.47 -1.62 2.09
CA TYR A 97 2.84 -0.40 1.62
C TYR A 97 2.41 0.53 2.74
N TYR A 98 1.56 0.05 3.65
CA TYR A 98 1.08 0.88 4.73
C TYR A 98 2.08 0.93 5.88
N PRO A 99 2.34 2.13 6.45
CA PRO A 99 3.22 2.28 7.59
C PRO A 99 2.61 1.73 8.89
N GLU A 100 1.27 1.60 8.93
CA GLU A 100 0.53 1.15 10.10
C GLU A 100 -0.77 0.42 9.75
N TYR A 101 -1.29 -0.34 10.69
CA TYR A 101 -2.54 -1.10 10.53
C TYR A 101 -3.80 -0.25 10.70
N ALA A 102 -3.68 0.92 11.33
CA ALA A 102 -4.81 1.82 11.55
C ALA A 102 -5.48 2.24 10.23
N SER A 103 -6.80 2.40 10.26
CA SER A 103 -7.60 2.74 9.09
C SER A 103 -8.54 3.90 9.36
N ALA A 104 -8.68 4.79 8.35
CA ALA A 104 -9.74 5.78 8.31
C ALA A 104 -11.09 5.18 7.86
N TYR A 105 -11.08 4.05 7.14
CA TYR A 105 -12.25 3.46 6.48
C TYR A 105 -12.41 1.96 6.79
N PRO A 106 -12.50 1.55 8.07
CA PRO A 106 -12.41 0.13 8.46
C PRO A 106 -13.55 -0.74 7.93
N GLN A 107 -14.68 -0.15 7.52
CA GLN A 107 -15.86 -0.88 7.02
C GLN A 107 -15.90 -1.00 5.49
N ASN A 108 -14.99 -0.31 4.80
CA ASN A 108 -14.98 -0.27 3.34
C ASN A 108 -14.01 -1.31 2.77
N LEU A 109 -13.96 -1.41 1.43
CA LEU A 109 -13.14 -2.38 0.72
C LEU A 109 -11.68 -2.35 1.20
N GLY A 110 -11.16 -3.52 1.57
CA GLY A 110 -9.82 -3.70 2.12
C GLY A 110 -9.57 -2.90 3.42
N GLY A 111 -10.61 -2.37 4.07
CA GLY A 111 -10.49 -1.47 5.21
C GLY A 111 -9.85 -0.12 4.87
N ARG A 112 -9.74 0.25 3.61
CA ARG A 112 -8.93 1.39 3.14
C ARG A 112 -9.62 2.29 2.11
N SER A 113 -10.56 1.77 1.33
CA SER A 113 -11.24 2.53 0.28
C SER A 113 -12.07 3.69 0.84
N PRO A 114 -12.03 4.88 0.21
CA PRO A 114 -12.96 5.96 0.55
C PRO A 114 -14.39 5.68 0.06
N LEU A 115 -14.56 4.69 -0.84
CA LEU A 115 -15.87 4.26 -1.34
C LEU A 115 -16.47 3.19 -0.43
N THR A 116 -17.76 3.31 -0.18
CA THR A 116 -18.54 2.27 0.50
C THR A 116 -18.66 1.02 -0.38
N MET A 117 -19.00 -0.12 0.22
CA MET A 117 -19.23 -1.36 -0.54
C MET A 117 -20.35 -1.18 -1.60
N ALA A 118 -21.42 -0.47 -1.27
CA ALA A 118 -22.50 -0.19 -2.22
C ALA A 118 -22.04 0.65 -3.42
N GLU A 119 -21.15 1.63 -3.21
CA GLU A 119 -20.58 2.43 -4.29
C GLU A 119 -19.62 1.61 -5.16
N VAL A 120 -18.86 0.70 -4.56
CA VAL A 120 -18.00 -0.25 -5.31
C VAL A 120 -18.86 -1.17 -6.18
N ASP A 121 -19.95 -1.72 -5.63
CA ASP A 121 -20.88 -2.54 -6.39
C ASP A 121 -21.58 -1.73 -7.50
N ARG A 122 -21.93 -0.48 -7.22
CA ARG A 122 -22.50 0.42 -8.22
C ARG A 122 -21.55 0.70 -9.38
N LEU A 123 -20.27 0.96 -9.08
CA LEU A 123 -19.23 1.11 -10.11
C LEU A 123 -19.11 -0.14 -10.99
N LYS A 124 -19.17 -1.33 -10.39
CA LYS A 124 -19.17 -2.59 -11.14
C LYS A 124 -20.38 -2.69 -12.08
N VAL A 125 -21.58 -2.30 -11.65
CA VAL A 125 -22.78 -2.30 -12.49
C VAL A 125 -22.63 -1.32 -13.66
N LEU A 126 -22.10 -0.12 -13.40
CA LEU A 126 -21.97 0.93 -14.41
C LEU A 126 -20.89 0.63 -15.47
N THR A 127 -19.87 -0.12 -15.11
CA THR A 127 -18.66 -0.27 -15.93
C THR A 127 -18.34 -1.71 -16.31
N GLY A 128 -18.99 -2.69 -15.67
CA GLY A 128 -18.64 -4.12 -15.82
C GLY A 128 -17.31 -4.51 -15.17
N VAL A 129 -16.58 -3.58 -14.53
CA VAL A 129 -15.25 -3.82 -13.97
C VAL A 129 -15.35 -4.10 -12.48
N GLN A 130 -14.76 -5.22 -12.04
CA GLN A 130 -14.64 -5.57 -10.63
C GLN A 130 -13.48 -4.81 -9.99
N ILE A 131 -13.72 -4.12 -8.88
CA ILE A 131 -12.68 -3.57 -8.02
C ILE A 131 -12.38 -4.59 -6.93
N SER A 132 -11.10 -4.90 -6.71
CA SER A 132 -10.65 -5.89 -5.73
C SER A 132 -9.74 -5.26 -4.68
N ASP A 133 -9.84 -5.76 -3.46
CA ASP A 133 -8.89 -5.50 -2.38
C ASP A 133 -7.71 -6.49 -2.39
N LYS A 134 -7.80 -7.52 -3.22
CA LYS A 134 -6.76 -8.55 -3.34
C LYS A 134 -5.76 -8.16 -4.40
N PHE A 135 -4.49 -8.37 -4.12
CA PHE A 135 -3.46 -8.36 -5.15
C PHE A 135 -3.70 -9.53 -6.10
N SER A 136 -4.36 -9.22 -7.19
CA SER A 136 -4.41 -10.12 -8.31
C SER A 136 -3.25 -9.79 -9.22
N ALA A 137 -2.40 -10.76 -9.51
CA ALA A 137 -1.32 -10.65 -10.50
C ALA A 137 -1.81 -10.32 -11.92
N ARG A 138 -3.03 -9.82 -12.08
CA ARG A 138 -3.64 -9.53 -13.39
C ARG A 138 -4.51 -8.27 -13.41
N GLN A 139 -4.84 -7.69 -12.26
CA GLN A 139 -5.69 -6.51 -12.21
C GLN A 139 -4.86 -5.27 -11.86
N ARG A 140 -4.68 -4.41 -12.85
CA ARG A 140 -4.04 -3.11 -12.70
C ARG A 140 -4.94 -2.14 -11.93
N ALA A 141 -4.38 -1.04 -11.44
CA ALA A 141 -5.13 0.03 -10.80
C ALA A 141 -6.28 0.51 -11.70
N GLN A 142 -7.47 0.62 -11.14
CA GLN A 142 -8.69 0.98 -11.86
C GLN A 142 -9.13 2.41 -11.59
N LEU A 143 -8.84 2.93 -10.40
CA LEU A 143 -9.24 4.25 -9.95
C LEU A 143 -8.05 5.19 -9.83
N SER A 144 -8.31 6.48 -9.98
CA SER A 144 -7.43 7.55 -9.55
C SER A 144 -8.26 8.58 -8.78
N PHE A 145 -8.10 8.64 -7.48
CA PHE A 145 -8.75 9.68 -6.67
C PHE A 145 -8.04 11.04 -6.76
N ALA A 146 -6.79 11.07 -7.23
CA ALA A 146 -6.09 12.33 -7.49
C ALA A 146 -6.55 12.97 -8.80
N ARG A 147 -6.85 12.16 -9.81
CA ARG A 147 -7.29 12.56 -11.16
C ARG A 147 -8.47 11.68 -11.60
N PRO A 148 -9.68 11.88 -11.05
CA PRO A 148 -10.83 10.99 -11.24
C PRO A 148 -11.15 10.69 -12.72
N GLU A 149 -11.01 11.68 -13.60
CA GLU A 149 -11.24 11.60 -15.03
C GLU A 149 -10.28 10.65 -15.77
N LEU A 150 -9.12 10.35 -15.18
CA LEU A 150 -8.12 9.44 -15.72
C LEU A 150 -8.27 8.00 -15.19
N SER A 151 -9.30 7.74 -14.38
CA SER A 151 -9.58 6.40 -13.88
C SER A 151 -9.85 5.43 -15.02
N ARG A 152 -9.09 4.32 -15.07
CA ARG A 152 -9.22 3.32 -16.16
C ARG A 152 -10.60 2.68 -16.21
N ILE A 153 -11.25 2.52 -15.06
CA ILE A 153 -12.59 1.95 -14.97
C ILE A 153 -13.62 2.66 -15.85
N LEU A 154 -13.45 3.96 -16.10
CA LEU A 154 -14.35 4.77 -16.92
C LEU A 154 -14.42 4.33 -18.38
N ALA A 155 -13.40 3.62 -18.88
CA ALA A 155 -13.41 3.05 -20.22
C ALA A 155 -14.39 1.88 -20.39
N GLY A 156 -14.79 1.25 -19.27
CA GLY A 156 -15.78 0.18 -19.25
C GLY A 156 -17.24 0.65 -19.17
N ALA A 157 -17.47 1.95 -19.04
CA ALA A 157 -18.85 2.49 -18.91
C ALA A 157 -19.70 2.19 -20.13
N THR A 158 -20.93 1.73 -19.89
CA THR A 158 -21.84 1.25 -20.95
C THR A 158 -22.41 2.37 -21.82
N ASN A 159 -22.46 3.59 -21.32
CA ASN A 159 -22.93 4.79 -22.00
C ASN A 159 -22.43 6.06 -21.26
N ASP A 160 -22.71 7.24 -21.83
CA ASP A 160 -22.28 8.52 -21.26
C ASP A 160 -22.89 8.80 -19.88
N ALA A 161 -24.14 8.42 -19.65
CA ALA A 161 -24.78 8.59 -18.34
C ALA A 161 -24.12 7.71 -17.27
N ALA A 162 -23.83 6.45 -17.58
CA ALA A 162 -23.10 5.54 -16.70
C ALA A 162 -21.68 6.05 -16.41
N ARG A 163 -21.01 6.61 -17.44
CA ARG A 163 -19.70 7.22 -17.29
C ARG A 163 -19.74 8.44 -16.38
N ALA A 164 -20.72 9.31 -16.53
CA ALA A 164 -20.87 10.49 -15.70
C ALA A 164 -21.15 10.12 -14.23
N GLU A 165 -22.03 9.14 -13.99
CA GLU A 165 -22.32 8.63 -12.66
C GLU A 165 -21.09 7.97 -12.01
N ALA A 166 -20.37 7.12 -12.75
CA ALA A 166 -19.14 6.51 -12.27
C ALA A 166 -18.07 7.55 -11.89
N LEU A 167 -17.92 8.58 -12.74
CA LEU A 167 -17.01 9.69 -12.45
C LEU A 167 -17.42 10.45 -11.18
N ALA A 168 -18.72 10.71 -10.99
CA ALA A 168 -19.21 11.40 -9.79
C ALA A 168 -18.93 10.59 -8.50
N LEU A 169 -19.08 9.26 -8.53
CA LEU A 169 -18.71 8.39 -7.40
C LEU A 169 -17.21 8.47 -7.08
N ILE A 170 -16.35 8.47 -8.09
CA ILE A 170 -14.91 8.57 -7.91
C ILE A 170 -14.53 9.95 -7.34
N GLN A 171 -15.15 11.03 -7.84
CA GLN A 171 -14.97 12.39 -7.33
C GLN A 171 -15.39 12.52 -5.87
N GLU A 172 -16.48 11.88 -5.48
CA GLU A 172 -16.92 11.82 -4.08
C GLU A 172 -15.91 11.08 -3.21
N GLY A 173 -15.36 9.94 -3.68
CA GLY A 173 -14.25 9.26 -3.02
C GLY A 173 -13.02 10.16 -2.86
N ALA A 174 -12.68 10.92 -3.90
CA ALA A 174 -11.59 11.89 -3.86
C ALA A 174 -11.84 13.00 -2.83
N ARG A 175 -13.08 13.50 -2.71
CA ARG A 175 -13.47 14.47 -1.69
C ARG A 175 -13.29 13.89 -0.30
N ARG A 176 -13.79 12.67 -0.06
CA ARG A 176 -13.65 11.99 1.24
C ARG A 176 -12.19 11.80 1.65
N LEU A 177 -11.30 11.46 0.71
CA LEU A 177 -9.87 11.34 0.99
C LEU A 177 -9.22 12.67 1.40
N ARG A 178 -9.68 13.80 0.85
CA ARG A 178 -9.21 15.13 1.30
C ARG A 178 -9.70 15.45 2.71
N ASP A 179 -10.97 15.13 3.00
CA ASP A 179 -11.59 15.44 4.30
C ASP A 179 -11.08 14.49 5.40
N LYS A 180 -10.79 13.23 5.03
CA LYS A 180 -10.35 12.17 5.92
C LYS A 180 -9.26 11.33 5.25
N PRO A 181 -8.00 11.75 5.33
CA PRO A 181 -6.87 11.08 4.69
C PRO A 181 -6.69 9.63 5.16
N ARG A 182 -6.17 8.78 4.26
CA ARG A 182 -5.74 7.41 4.56
C ARG A 182 -4.37 7.40 5.23
N ALA A 183 -4.00 6.25 5.82
CA ALA A 183 -2.71 6.06 6.47
C ALA A 183 -1.49 6.22 5.53
N ASP A 184 -1.68 6.21 4.20
CA ASP A 184 -0.66 6.49 3.19
C ASP A 184 -0.67 7.95 2.71
N MET A 185 -1.32 8.84 3.46
CA MET A 185 -1.47 10.27 3.12
C MET A 185 -1.12 11.15 4.31
N ASP A 186 -0.62 12.34 4.01
CA ASP A 186 -0.42 13.37 5.02
C ASP A 186 -1.75 13.75 5.68
N GLY A 187 -1.71 14.06 6.97
CA GLY A 187 -2.89 14.41 7.75
C GLY A 187 -3.75 13.23 8.19
N PHE A 188 -3.29 11.99 8.00
CA PHE A 188 -3.99 10.83 8.55
C PHE A 188 -4.12 10.91 10.07
N ALA A 189 -5.31 10.60 10.59
CA ALA A 189 -5.56 10.45 12.01
C ALA A 189 -6.24 9.10 12.27
N ALA A 190 -5.62 8.27 13.09
CA ALA A 190 -6.19 7.00 13.51
C ALA A 190 -7.44 7.22 14.37
N CYS A 191 -8.41 6.30 14.31
CA CYS A 191 -9.57 6.35 15.18
C CYS A 191 -9.16 6.06 16.64
N VAL A 192 -10.00 6.45 17.60
CA VAL A 192 -9.73 6.31 19.05
C VAL A 192 -9.34 4.88 19.43
N ARG A 193 -10.03 3.87 18.88
CA ARG A 193 -9.70 2.47 19.13
C ARG A 193 -8.29 2.10 18.63
N ASP A 194 -7.92 2.58 17.46
CA ASP A 194 -6.61 2.29 16.89
C ASP A 194 -5.50 3.05 17.64
N GLN A 195 -5.78 4.27 18.09
CA GLN A 195 -4.87 5.04 18.96
C GLN A 195 -4.64 4.32 20.29
N ALA A 196 -5.70 3.80 20.92
CA ALA A 196 -5.59 3.02 22.17
C ALA A 196 -4.76 1.75 21.96
N ARG A 197 -4.98 1.03 20.85
CA ARG A 197 -4.19 -0.16 20.49
C ARG A 197 -2.72 0.19 20.27
N GLU A 198 -2.44 1.26 19.56
CA GLU A 198 -1.08 1.72 19.32
C GLU A 198 -0.36 2.11 20.62
N ALA A 199 -1.05 2.77 21.54
CA ALA A 199 -0.51 3.09 22.85
C ALA A 199 -0.11 1.82 23.65
N VAL A 200 -0.89 0.74 23.55
CA VAL A 200 -0.54 -0.56 24.16
C VAL A 200 0.72 -1.15 23.50
N TYR A 201 0.83 -1.12 22.19
CA TYR A 201 2.03 -1.62 21.50
C TYR A 201 3.26 -0.78 21.82
N GLN A 202 3.12 0.52 21.88
CA GLN A 202 4.20 1.43 22.24
C GLN A 202 4.70 1.16 23.67
N ALA A 203 3.78 1.00 24.62
CA ALA A 203 4.14 0.66 26.01
C ALA A 203 4.85 -0.70 26.11
N ARG A 204 4.42 -1.70 25.33
CA ARG A 204 5.11 -3.00 25.24
C ARG A 204 6.50 -2.87 24.67
N TRP A 205 6.64 -2.13 23.58
CA TRP A 205 7.93 -1.88 22.95
C TRP A 205 8.92 -1.18 23.90
N GLU A 206 8.48 -0.15 24.60
CA GLU A 206 9.30 0.54 25.59
C GLU A 206 9.73 -0.37 26.75
N ARG A 207 8.82 -1.27 27.18
CA ARG A 207 9.14 -2.29 28.19
C ARG A 207 10.24 -3.24 27.68
N GLU A 208 10.10 -3.75 26.46
CA GLU A 208 11.11 -4.62 25.84
C GLU A 208 12.47 -3.91 25.71
N LEU A 209 12.49 -2.66 25.28
CA LEU A 209 13.75 -1.88 25.20
C LEU A 209 14.41 -1.74 26.57
N ARG A 210 13.63 -1.49 27.63
CA ARG A 210 14.16 -1.45 29.01
C ARG A 210 14.70 -2.80 29.45
N ALA A 211 14.00 -3.89 29.15
CA ALA A 211 14.44 -5.25 29.43
C ALA A 211 15.77 -5.58 28.71
N TYR A 212 15.88 -5.26 27.41
CA TYR A 212 17.11 -5.42 26.65
C TYR A 212 18.29 -4.63 27.26
N ALA A 213 18.05 -3.39 27.63
CA ALA A 213 19.10 -2.56 28.26
C ALA A 213 19.57 -3.18 29.57
N ALA A 214 18.65 -3.62 30.42
CA ALA A 214 18.96 -4.25 31.71
C ALA A 214 19.72 -5.58 31.55
N ILE A 215 19.33 -6.42 30.58
CA ILE A 215 20.05 -7.67 30.28
C ILE A 215 21.49 -7.38 29.82
N ARG A 216 21.69 -6.37 28.98
CA ARG A 216 23.04 -5.96 28.54
C ARG A 216 23.93 -5.48 29.69
N GLU A 217 23.32 -4.96 30.75
CA GLU A 217 23.99 -4.53 31.98
C GLU A 217 24.16 -5.71 32.98
N GLY A 218 23.79 -6.93 32.62
CA GLY A 218 23.88 -8.12 33.46
C GLY A 218 22.80 -8.23 34.53
N ARG A 219 21.74 -7.40 34.46
CA ARG A 219 20.60 -7.47 35.39
C ARG A 219 19.59 -8.53 34.94
N ARG A 220 18.98 -9.24 35.90
CA ARG A 220 17.88 -10.19 35.66
C ARG A 220 16.56 -9.44 35.72
N VAL A 221 15.87 -9.33 34.57
CA VAL A 221 14.64 -8.55 34.46
C VAL A 221 13.38 -9.40 34.59
N TYR A 222 13.46 -10.69 34.27
CA TYR A 222 12.28 -11.57 34.22
C TYR A 222 11.78 -12.05 35.60
N ASP A 223 12.60 -11.95 36.63
CA ASP A 223 12.23 -12.38 37.97
C ASP A 223 11.39 -11.32 38.71
N GLU A 224 11.41 -10.06 38.29
CA GLU A 224 10.69 -8.96 38.93
C GLU A 224 9.25 -8.77 38.40
N GLU A 225 8.96 -9.13 37.16
CA GLU A 225 7.63 -8.96 36.54
C GLU A 225 6.60 -10.02 36.90
N GLN A 226 7.02 -11.17 37.50
CA GLN A 226 6.10 -12.22 37.96
C GLN A 226 5.43 -11.90 39.31
N GLN A 227 5.74 -10.77 39.92
CA GLN A 227 5.23 -10.38 41.22
C GLN A 227 4.13 -9.30 41.23
N THR A 228 3.64 -8.85 40.09
CA THR A 228 2.49 -7.91 40.03
C THR A 228 1.18 -8.67 39.78
N PRO A 229 0.28 -8.80 40.81
CA PRO A 229 -0.95 -9.59 40.70
C PRO A 229 -2.12 -8.77 40.09
N GLU A 230 -1.98 -8.04 39.03
CA GLU A 230 -3.06 -7.16 38.50
C GLU A 230 -3.68 -7.54 37.15
N GLU A 231 -3.28 -8.64 36.51
CA GLU A 231 -3.91 -9.05 35.23
C GLU A 231 -4.75 -10.34 35.31
N ALA A 232 -5.13 -10.79 36.51
CA ALA A 232 -5.96 -11.99 36.70
C ALA A 232 -7.47 -11.72 36.84
N THR A 233 -7.93 -10.49 36.52
CA THR A 233 -9.38 -10.18 36.58
C THR A 233 -9.78 -9.18 35.50
N GLN A 234 -9.93 -9.67 34.27
CA GLN A 234 -10.92 -9.13 33.31
C GLN A 234 -11.16 -10.12 32.16
#